data_a3cee964c2257dd76b686ed12a7ff64e
#
_entry.id   a3cee964c2257dd76b686ed12a7ff64e
#
_cell.length_a   1.000
_cell.length_b   1.000
_cell.length_c   1.000
_cell.angle_alpha   90.00
_cell.angle_beta   90.00
_cell.angle_gamma   90.00
#
_symmetry.space_group_name_H-M   'P 1'
#
loop_
_entity.id
_entity.type
_entity.pdbx_description
1 polymer ?
#
loop_
_entity_poly.entity_id
_entity_poly.type
_entity_poly.pdbx_seq_one_letter_code
_entity_poly.pdbx_strand_id
1 'polypeptide(L)'
;MRHKYEMQLRKLHAEMIEMGTMIEQAIETAIKALVAQDTELAKKAIEADDAIDHQEREIENLCLKLFLTQQPVAGDMRNISAALKMITDMERIGDHASDISELTLCMAGTPYIKKLEHIQQMAKETIVMLVSSIEAYVNADEKKAKSVIEHDDVVDDLFDKVKNELITMIHENPDDGEQACDLLMVAKYLERIGDHATNISEWVHFSITGEHVD
;
A
#
# COMPACT_ATOMS: atom_id res chain seq x y z
N MET A 1 7.81 -3.18 34.85
CA MET A 1 8.36 -3.49 33.50
C MET A 1 7.27 -3.74 32.47
N ARG A 2 6.35 -4.70 32.67
CA ARG A 2 5.30 -5.03 31.68
C ARG A 2 4.38 -3.85 31.30
N HIS A 3 3.95 -3.03 32.25
CA HIS A 3 3.13 -1.85 31.97
C HIS A 3 3.83 -0.83 31.01
N LYS A 4 5.15 -0.64 31.15
CA LYS A 4 5.92 0.24 30.26
C LYS A 4 6.01 -0.34 28.84
N TYR A 5 6.15 -1.66 28.73
CA TYR A 5 6.12 -2.37 27.45
C TYR A 5 4.75 -2.20 26.76
N GLU A 6 3.65 -2.44 27.49
CA GLU A 6 2.29 -2.27 26.94
C GLU A 6 2.01 -0.84 26.46
N MET A 7 2.52 0.17 27.16
CA MET A 7 2.43 1.57 26.69
C MET A 7 3.21 1.80 25.40
N GLN A 8 4.40 1.23 25.27
CA GLN A 8 5.22 1.36 24.06
C GLN A 8 4.61 0.58 22.88
N LEU A 9 4.01 -0.58 23.13
CA LEU A 9 3.31 -1.35 22.12
C LEU A 9 2.07 -0.59 21.60
N ARG A 10 1.31 0.04 22.48
CA ARG A 10 0.20 0.91 22.07
C ARG A 10 0.68 2.09 21.21
N LYS A 11 1.84 2.66 21.55
CA LYS A 11 2.44 3.70 20.73
C LYS A 11 2.80 3.15 19.36
N LEU A 12 3.43 1.98 19.27
CA LEU A 12 3.75 1.32 17.99
C LEU A 12 2.49 1.13 17.15
N HIS A 13 1.41 0.62 17.72
CA HIS A 13 0.14 0.44 17.01
C HIS A 13 -0.44 1.78 16.50
N ALA A 14 -0.37 2.85 17.30
CA ALA A 14 -0.83 4.18 16.88
C ALA A 14 0.00 4.73 15.71
N GLU A 15 1.32 4.61 15.76
CA GLU A 15 2.21 5.05 14.68
C GLU A 15 1.98 4.24 13.38
N MET A 16 1.71 2.93 13.50
CA MET A 16 1.36 2.08 12.35
C MET A 16 0.04 2.51 11.70
N ILE A 17 -0.97 2.84 12.50
CA ILE A 17 -2.26 3.35 12.00
C ILE A 17 -2.06 4.71 11.33
N GLU A 18 -1.26 5.60 11.92
CA GLU A 18 -0.96 6.91 11.35
C GLU A 18 -0.28 6.79 10.00
N MET A 19 0.77 5.94 9.88
CA MET A 19 1.43 5.66 8.60
C MET A 19 0.44 5.11 7.57
N GLY A 20 -0.43 4.16 7.97
CA GLY A 20 -1.48 3.63 7.09
C GLY A 20 -2.43 4.70 6.58
N THR A 21 -2.84 5.63 7.43
CA THR A 21 -3.70 6.76 7.04
C THR A 21 -3.00 7.71 6.07
N MET A 22 -1.71 7.97 6.26
CA MET A 22 -0.92 8.78 5.33
C MET A 22 -0.85 8.15 3.95
N ILE A 23 -0.61 6.83 3.88
CA ILE A 23 -0.55 6.07 2.63
C ILE A 23 -1.91 6.01 1.94
N GLU A 24 -2.99 5.74 2.68
CA GLU A 24 -4.36 5.81 2.15
C GLU A 24 -4.63 7.15 1.48
N GLN A 25 -4.30 8.27 2.15
CA GLN A 25 -4.44 9.62 1.61
C GLN A 25 -3.55 9.85 0.38
N ALA A 26 -2.34 9.29 0.34
CA ALA A 26 -1.45 9.38 -0.82
C ALA A 26 -2.05 8.68 -2.03
N ILE A 27 -2.54 7.43 -1.88
CA ILE A 27 -3.22 6.69 -2.95
C ILE A 27 -4.46 7.45 -3.44
N GLU A 28 -5.33 7.90 -2.52
CA GLU A 28 -6.52 8.67 -2.89
C GLU A 28 -6.18 9.95 -3.66
N THR A 29 -5.14 10.67 -3.22
CA THR A 29 -4.70 11.91 -3.86
C THR A 29 -4.13 11.64 -5.24
N ALA A 30 -3.30 10.60 -5.40
CA ALA A 30 -2.75 10.17 -6.67
C ALA A 30 -3.85 9.81 -7.68
N ILE A 31 -4.86 9.05 -7.26
CA ILE A 31 -5.97 8.66 -8.12
C ILE A 31 -6.89 9.84 -8.46
N LYS A 32 -7.15 10.74 -7.52
CA LYS A 32 -7.90 11.99 -7.78
C LYS A 32 -7.17 12.86 -8.81
N ALA A 33 -5.84 13.00 -8.66
CA ALA A 33 -5.00 13.72 -9.61
C ALA A 33 -5.03 13.07 -10.99
N LEU A 34 -4.89 11.75 -11.06
CA LEU A 34 -4.94 10.97 -12.30
C LEU A 34 -6.28 11.20 -13.03
N VAL A 35 -7.41 11.00 -12.35
CA VAL A 35 -8.73 11.10 -12.96
C VAL A 35 -9.03 12.52 -13.45
N ALA A 36 -8.62 13.53 -12.69
CA ALA A 36 -8.84 14.94 -13.03
C ALA A 36 -7.76 15.52 -13.96
N GLN A 37 -6.67 14.80 -14.22
CA GLN A 37 -5.44 15.31 -14.85
C GLN A 37 -4.89 16.57 -14.14
N ASP A 38 -5.02 16.61 -12.82
CA ASP A 38 -4.61 17.74 -11.98
C ASP A 38 -3.12 17.62 -11.61
N THR A 39 -2.29 18.38 -12.32
CA THR A 39 -0.82 18.38 -12.12
C THR A 39 -0.40 18.93 -10.78
N GLU A 40 -1.13 19.88 -10.21
CA GLU A 40 -0.80 20.44 -8.89
C GLU A 40 -1.12 19.44 -7.76
N LEU A 41 -2.21 18.70 -7.91
CA LEU A 41 -2.56 17.63 -6.99
C LEU A 41 -1.58 16.45 -7.09
N ALA A 42 -1.13 16.11 -8.30
CA ALA A 42 -0.10 15.09 -8.52
C ALA A 42 1.22 15.44 -7.84
N LYS A 43 1.70 16.68 -7.96
CA LYS A 43 2.90 17.15 -7.25
C LYS A 43 2.77 17.05 -5.74
N LYS A 44 1.61 17.38 -5.17
CA LYS A 44 1.36 17.22 -3.73
C LYS A 44 1.40 15.77 -3.27
N ALA A 45 0.92 14.84 -4.11
CA ALA A 45 1.01 13.41 -3.80
C ALA A 45 2.47 12.92 -3.80
N ILE A 46 3.29 13.40 -4.75
CA ILE A 46 4.73 13.11 -4.78
C ILE A 46 5.44 13.68 -3.53
N GLU A 47 5.15 14.93 -3.16
CA GLU A 47 5.75 15.57 -1.97
C GLU A 47 5.35 14.88 -0.65
N ALA A 48 4.20 14.22 -0.60
CA ALA A 48 3.73 13.51 0.59
C ALA A 48 4.58 12.26 0.92
N ASP A 49 5.31 11.72 -0.04
CA ASP A 49 6.17 10.55 0.11
C ASP A 49 7.28 10.74 1.14
N ASP A 50 7.93 11.89 1.16
CA ASP A 50 8.94 12.25 2.16
C ASP A 50 8.42 12.10 3.62
N ALA A 51 7.13 12.38 3.84
CA ALA A 51 6.52 12.25 5.16
C ALA A 51 6.27 10.79 5.54
N ILE A 52 5.92 9.94 4.57
CA ILE A 52 5.76 8.49 4.75
C ILE A 52 7.11 7.84 5.10
N ASP A 53 8.17 8.19 4.38
CA ASP A 53 9.55 7.81 4.66
C ASP A 53 10.02 8.20 6.07
N HIS A 54 9.66 9.41 6.48
CA HIS A 54 9.99 9.86 7.82
C HIS A 54 9.27 9.04 8.88
N GLN A 55 8.00 8.75 8.67
CA GLN A 55 7.18 7.93 9.57
C GLN A 55 7.71 6.49 9.67
N GLU A 56 8.15 5.89 8.54
CA GLU A 56 8.81 4.58 8.56
C GLU A 56 10.01 4.58 9.52
N ARG A 57 10.92 5.56 9.38
CA ARG A 57 12.12 5.68 10.24
C ARG A 57 11.77 5.88 11.72
N GLU A 58 10.71 6.64 12.03
CA GLU A 58 10.26 6.80 13.41
C GLU A 58 9.74 5.50 14.01
N ILE A 59 8.98 4.71 13.24
CA ILE A 59 8.50 3.39 13.66
C ILE A 59 9.67 2.41 13.81
N GLU A 60 10.63 2.39 12.87
CA GLU A 60 11.83 1.58 12.97
C GLU A 60 12.59 1.87 14.28
N ASN A 61 12.85 3.14 14.57
CA ASN A 61 13.50 3.57 15.79
C ASN A 61 12.74 3.14 17.05
N LEU A 62 11.40 3.19 17.01
CA LEU A 62 10.56 2.72 18.12
C LEU A 62 10.68 1.20 18.33
N CYS A 63 10.67 0.42 17.25
CA CYS A 63 10.88 -1.03 17.30
C CYS A 63 12.25 -1.40 17.87
N LEU A 64 13.31 -0.76 17.40
CA LEU A 64 14.67 -0.96 17.93
C LEU A 64 14.74 -0.63 19.43
N LYS A 65 14.10 0.46 19.86
CA LYS A 65 14.04 0.83 21.27
C LYS A 65 13.28 -0.20 22.12
N LEU A 66 12.21 -0.80 21.58
CA LEU A 66 11.47 -1.88 22.24
C LEU A 66 12.34 -3.11 22.45
N PHE A 67 13.13 -3.53 21.46
CA PHE A 67 14.08 -4.63 21.60
C PHE A 67 15.15 -4.38 22.67
N LEU A 68 15.73 -3.17 22.70
CA LEU A 68 16.85 -2.84 23.57
C LEU A 68 16.44 -2.61 25.03
N THR A 69 15.24 -2.09 25.27
CA THR A 69 14.91 -1.55 26.61
C THR A 69 13.93 -2.38 27.42
N GLN A 70 13.18 -3.30 26.80
CA GLN A 70 12.05 -3.95 27.46
C GLN A 70 12.21 -5.45 27.71
N GLN A 71 13.31 -6.06 27.27
CA GLN A 71 13.53 -7.51 27.35
C GLN A 71 12.29 -8.31 26.89
N PRO A 72 11.87 -8.17 25.62
CA PRO A 72 10.65 -8.77 25.11
C PRO A 72 10.71 -10.31 25.20
N VAL A 73 9.58 -10.95 25.50
CA VAL A 73 9.44 -12.40 25.41
C VAL A 73 9.19 -12.83 23.97
N ALA A 74 9.24 -14.13 23.67
CA ALA A 74 9.19 -14.65 22.30
C ALA A 74 8.01 -14.10 21.46
N GLY A 75 6.78 -14.02 22.03
CA GLY A 75 5.62 -13.44 21.34
C GLY A 75 5.77 -11.94 21.07
N ASP A 76 6.32 -11.19 22.04
CA ASP A 76 6.60 -9.77 21.89
C ASP A 76 7.63 -9.53 20.77
N MET A 77 8.67 -10.37 20.70
CA MET A 77 9.69 -10.29 19.66
C MET A 77 9.13 -10.52 18.27
N ARG A 78 8.21 -11.51 18.11
CA ARG A 78 7.55 -11.75 16.82
C ARG A 78 6.71 -10.55 16.37
N ASN A 79 5.94 -9.96 17.30
CA ASN A 79 5.11 -8.80 17.00
C ASN A 79 5.95 -7.60 16.53
N ILE A 80 7.06 -7.28 17.23
CA ILE A 80 7.94 -6.18 16.85
C ILE A 80 8.67 -6.49 15.53
N SER A 81 9.11 -7.75 15.32
CA SER A 81 9.77 -8.15 14.08
C SER A 81 8.84 -8.06 12.88
N ALA A 82 7.57 -8.45 13.06
CA ALA A 82 6.55 -8.29 12.02
C ALA A 82 6.35 -6.80 11.67
N ALA A 83 6.23 -5.91 12.67
CA ALA A 83 6.13 -4.47 12.44
C ALA A 83 7.28 -3.92 11.59
N LEU A 84 8.53 -4.31 11.89
CA LEU A 84 9.72 -3.92 11.12
C LEU A 84 9.65 -4.35 9.64
N LYS A 85 9.05 -5.49 9.36
CA LYS A 85 8.85 -5.95 7.99
C LYS A 85 7.69 -5.23 7.31
N MET A 86 6.59 -5.06 8.04
CA MET A 86 5.40 -4.38 7.54
C MET A 86 5.68 -2.94 7.11
N ILE A 87 6.46 -2.17 7.87
CA ILE A 87 6.75 -0.77 7.52
C ILE A 87 7.51 -0.63 6.22
N THR A 88 8.37 -1.60 5.87
CA THR A 88 9.03 -1.61 4.56
C THR A 88 8.04 -1.82 3.42
N ASP A 89 7.09 -2.75 3.57
CA ASP A 89 6.02 -2.91 2.58
C ASP A 89 5.10 -1.68 2.54
N MET A 90 4.83 -1.04 3.68
CA MET A 90 4.04 0.19 3.76
C MET A 90 4.73 1.36 3.04
N GLU A 91 6.04 1.55 3.22
CA GLU A 91 6.82 2.56 2.47
C GLU A 91 6.73 2.30 0.97
N ARG A 92 6.88 1.05 0.51
CA ARG A 92 6.73 0.69 -0.90
C ARG A 92 5.35 1.02 -1.48
N ILE A 93 4.30 0.90 -0.69
CA ILE A 93 2.96 1.33 -1.12
C ILE A 93 2.92 2.86 -1.33
N GLY A 94 3.57 3.63 -0.45
CA GLY A 94 3.75 5.08 -0.60
C GLY A 94 4.50 5.44 -1.89
N ASP A 95 5.66 4.81 -2.13
CA ASP A 95 6.44 4.92 -3.36
C ASP A 95 5.55 4.74 -4.60
N HIS A 96 4.73 3.69 -4.64
CA HIS A 96 3.87 3.42 -5.80
C HIS A 96 2.74 4.45 -5.97
N ALA A 97 2.24 5.07 -4.92
CA ALA A 97 1.32 6.20 -5.04
C ALA A 97 2.02 7.44 -5.65
N SER A 98 3.28 7.67 -5.30
CA SER A 98 4.14 8.69 -5.91
C SER A 98 4.39 8.39 -7.39
N ASP A 99 4.78 7.15 -7.75
CA ASP A 99 4.97 6.69 -9.14
C ASP A 99 3.72 6.93 -10.01
N ILE A 100 2.51 6.63 -9.50
CA ILE A 100 1.25 6.89 -10.20
C ILE A 100 1.08 8.40 -10.46
N SER A 101 1.47 9.24 -9.51
CA SER A 101 1.40 10.69 -9.65
C SER A 101 2.40 11.23 -10.66
N GLU A 102 3.59 10.65 -10.75
CA GLU A 102 4.57 10.98 -11.80
C GLU A 102 4.02 10.65 -13.20
N LEU A 103 3.41 9.48 -13.38
CA LEU A 103 2.75 9.11 -14.63
C LEU A 103 1.59 10.06 -14.97
N THR A 104 0.87 10.56 -13.96
CA THR A 104 -0.16 11.59 -14.15
C THR A 104 0.41 12.86 -14.77
N LEU A 105 1.60 13.29 -14.33
CA LEU A 105 2.29 14.45 -14.93
C LEU A 105 2.69 14.19 -16.38
N CYS A 106 3.14 12.97 -16.70
CA CYS A 106 3.49 12.58 -18.08
C CYS A 106 2.28 12.62 -19.03
N MET A 107 1.13 12.15 -18.57
CA MET A 107 -0.11 12.09 -19.36
C MET A 107 -0.92 13.40 -19.38
N ALA A 108 -0.50 14.41 -18.61
CA ALA A 108 -1.26 15.67 -18.49
C ALA A 108 -1.39 16.41 -19.83
N GLY A 109 -2.58 16.93 -20.08
CA GLY A 109 -2.87 17.72 -21.29
C GLY A 109 -3.31 16.91 -22.50
N THR A 110 -3.25 15.58 -22.45
CA THR A 110 -3.76 14.69 -23.50
C THR A 110 -5.04 14.00 -22.98
N PRO A 111 -6.18 14.06 -23.68
CA PRO A 111 -7.40 13.37 -23.27
C PRO A 111 -7.15 11.86 -23.13
N TYR A 112 -7.75 11.25 -22.12
CA TYR A 112 -7.60 9.80 -21.95
C TYR A 112 -8.25 9.02 -23.07
N ILE A 113 -7.53 7.99 -23.55
CA ILE A 113 -8.00 7.05 -24.58
C ILE A 113 -9.19 6.20 -24.10
N LYS A 114 -9.38 6.07 -22.78
CA LYS A 114 -10.44 5.29 -22.16
C LYS A 114 -10.89 5.89 -20.83
N LYS A 115 -12.05 5.46 -20.35
CA LYS A 115 -12.48 5.71 -18.98
C LYS A 115 -11.63 4.90 -17.99
N LEU A 116 -11.34 5.48 -16.82
CA LEU A 116 -10.46 4.89 -15.79
C LEU A 116 -11.25 4.10 -14.72
N GLU A 117 -12.44 3.57 -15.04
CA GLU A 117 -13.33 2.93 -14.05
C GLU A 117 -12.68 1.75 -13.33
N HIS A 118 -12.03 0.84 -14.08
CA HIS A 118 -11.34 -0.32 -13.48
C HIS A 118 -10.09 0.09 -12.68
N ILE A 119 -9.34 1.10 -13.13
CA ILE A 119 -8.20 1.65 -12.38
C ILE A 119 -8.67 2.26 -11.06
N GLN A 120 -9.76 3.02 -11.07
CA GLN A 120 -10.35 3.55 -9.84
C GLN A 120 -10.87 2.44 -8.91
N GLN A 121 -11.39 1.36 -9.48
CA GLN A 121 -11.81 0.19 -8.69
C GLN A 121 -10.60 -0.50 -8.06
N MET A 122 -9.51 -0.75 -8.81
CA MET A 122 -8.27 -1.30 -8.28
C MET A 122 -7.77 -0.48 -7.09
N ALA A 123 -7.76 0.85 -7.20
CA ALA A 123 -7.32 1.72 -6.10
C ALA A 123 -8.19 1.56 -4.84
N LYS A 124 -9.51 1.43 -5.00
CA LYS A 124 -10.42 1.18 -3.86
C LYS A 124 -10.14 -0.16 -3.18
N GLU A 125 -9.97 -1.22 -3.98
CA GLU A 125 -9.70 -2.56 -3.45
C GLU A 125 -8.34 -2.59 -2.72
N THR A 126 -7.30 -1.98 -3.27
CA THR A 126 -5.98 -1.93 -2.63
C THR A 126 -5.98 -1.10 -1.34
N ILE A 127 -6.73 -0.01 -1.26
CA ILE A 127 -6.93 0.76 -0.01
C ILE A 127 -7.61 -0.12 1.04
N VAL A 128 -8.65 -0.86 0.68
CA VAL A 128 -9.33 -1.80 1.60
C VAL A 128 -8.37 -2.85 2.11
N MET A 129 -7.51 -3.41 1.25
CA MET A 129 -6.49 -4.38 1.63
C MET A 129 -5.48 -3.78 2.62
N LEU A 130 -4.93 -2.60 2.33
CA LEU A 130 -3.98 -1.90 3.21
C LEU A 130 -4.58 -1.64 4.60
N VAL A 131 -5.74 -0.99 4.65
CA VAL A 131 -6.39 -0.65 5.94
C VAL A 131 -6.71 -1.92 6.73
N SER A 132 -7.26 -2.94 6.06
CA SER A 132 -7.61 -4.20 6.71
C SER A 132 -6.39 -4.97 7.24
N SER A 133 -5.26 -4.91 6.54
CA SER A 133 -4.01 -5.56 6.99
C SER A 133 -3.46 -4.89 8.27
N ILE A 134 -3.49 -3.57 8.35
CA ILE A 134 -3.05 -2.81 9.53
C ILE A 134 -4.01 -3.06 10.71
N GLU A 135 -5.33 -3.03 10.48
CA GLU A 135 -6.32 -3.37 11.50
C GLU A 135 -6.15 -4.81 12.02
N ALA A 136 -5.85 -5.76 11.13
CA ALA A 136 -5.57 -7.14 11.50
C ALA A 136 -4.34 -7.23 12.44
N TYR A 137 -3.29 -6.46 12.17
CA TYR A 137 -2.11 -6.37 13.02
C TYR A 137 -2.45 -5.83 14.41
N VAL A 138 -3.10 -4.67 14.47
CA VAL A 138 -3.42 -3.97 15.72
C VAL A 138 -4.34 -4.80 16.63
N ASN A 139 -5.29 -5.52 16.03
CA ASN A 139 -6.27 -6.34 16.75
C ASN A 139 -5.85 -7.81 16.90
N ALA A 140 -4.70 -8.21 16.37
CA ALA A 140 -4.25 -9.60 16.28
C ALA A 140 -5.34 -10.52 15.67
N ASP A 141 -5.93 -10.08 14.55
CA ASP A 141 -7.03 -10.77 13.86
C ASP A 141 -6.51 -11.57 12.67
N GLU A 142 -6.20 -12.86 12.92
CA GLU A 142 -5.72 -13.79 11.90
C GLU A 142 -6.74 -13.98 10.75
N LYS A 143 -8.03 -13.99 11.05
CA LYS A 143 -9.07 -14.20 10.03
C LYS A 143 -9.12 -13.02 9.05
N LYS A 144 -9.02 -11.80 9.58
CA LYS A 144 -8.95 -10.60 8.76
C LYS A 144 -7.68 -10.61 7.90
N ALA A 145 -6.53 -10.98 8.44
CA ALA A 145 -5.29 -11.11 7.66
C ALA A 145 -5.45 -12.11 6.50
N LYS A 146 -6.01 -13.30 6.74
CA LYS A 146 -6.29 -14.28 5.69
C LYS A 146 -7.26 -13.75 4.64
N SER A 147 -8.30 -13.02 5.04
CA SER A 147 -9.25 -12.44 4.07
C SER A 147 -8.61 -11.39 3.17
N VAL A 148 -7.58 -10.67 3.61
CA VAL A 148 -6.83 -9.74 2.76
C VAL A 148 -6.00 -10.51 1.73
N ILE A 149 -5.34 -11.59 2.13
CA ILE A 149 -4.57 -12.45 1.21
C ILE A 149 -5.48 -13.02 0.10
N GLU A 150 -6.66 -13.52 0.47
CA GLU A 150 -7.65 -14.02 -0.48
C GLU A 150 -8.24 -12.92 -1.38
N HIS A 151 -8.24 -11.66 -0.93
CA HIS A 151 -8.77 -10.52 -1.69
C HIS A 151 -7.86 -10.06 -2.83
N ASP A 152 -6.61 -10.47 -2.82
CA ASP A 152 -5.61 -10.15 -3.86
C ASP A 152 -6.07 -10.60 -5.26
N ASP A 153 -6.71 -11.75 -5.36
CA ASP A 153 -7.31 -12.27 -6.59
C ASP A 153 -8.25 -11.24 -7.28
N VAL A 154 -8.93 -10.39 -6.49
CA VAL A 154 -9.83 -9.35 -7.03
C VAL A 154 -9.03 -8.25 -7.73
N VAL A 155 -7.88 -7.87 -7.18
CA VAL A 155 -6.99 -6.85 -7.76
C VAL A 155 -6.34 -7.40 -9.02
N ASP A 156 -5.90 -8.65 -9.00
CA ASP A 156 -5.32 -9.36 -10.14
C ASP A 156 -6.30 -9.48 -11.31
N ASP A 157 -7.54 -9.86 -11.03
CA ASP A 157 -8.60 -9.92 -12.03
C ASP A 157 -8.89 -8.56 -12.68
N LEU A 158 -8.85 -7.48 -11.89
CA LEU A 158 -9.01 -6.11 -12.38
C LEU A 158 -7.82 -5.67 -13.23
N PHE A 159 -6.58 -6.01 -12.81
CA PHE A 159 -5.38 -5.76 -13.59
C PHE A 159 -5.45 -6.44 -14.96
N ASP A 160 -5.82 -7.72 -15.00
CA ASP A 160 -5.97 -8.45 -16.26
C ASP A 160 -7.05 -7.84 -17.17
N LYS A 161 -8.15 -7.33 -16.63
CA LYS A 161 -9.16 -6.59 -17.41
C LYS A 161 -8.58 -5.33 -18.02
N VAL A 162 -7.91 -4.49 -17.22
CA VAL A 162 -7.26 -3.26 -17.72
C VAL A 162 -6.26 -3.57 -18.81
N LYS A 163 -5.38 -4.56 -18.59
CA LYS A 163 -4.38 -5.00 -19.57
C LYS A 163 -5.00 -5.41 -20.89
N ASN A 164 -6.05 -6.24 -20.86
CA ASN A 164 -6.71 -6.73 -22.07
C ASN A 164 -7.44 -5.61 -22.82
N GLU A 165 -8.07 -4.66 -22.11
CA GLU A 165 -8.67 -3.47 -22.73
C GLU A 165 -7.61 -2.63 -23.46
N LEU A 166 -6.48 -2.35 -22.82
CA LEU A 166 -5.39 -1.55 -23.41
C LEU A 166 -4.76 -2.25 -24.61
N ILE A 167 -4.55 -3.57 -24.56
CA ILE A 167 -4.08 -4.36 -25.72
C ILE A 167 -5.05 -4.21 -26.90
N THR A 168 -6.36 -4.30 -26.66
CA THR A 168 -7.36 -4.15 -27.71
C THR A 168 -7.31 -2.75 -28.32
N MET A 169 -7.17 -1.69 -27.51
CA MET A 169 -7.08 -0.31 -28.00
C MET A 169 -5.85 -0.07 -28.85
N ILE A 170 -4.69 -0.62 -28.46
CA ILE A 170 -3.46 -0.54 -29.29
C ILE A 170 -3.65 -1.24 -30.63
N HIS A 171 -4.37 -2.36 -30.68
CA HIS A 171 -4.69 -3.05 -31.92
C HIS A 171 -5.62 -2.24 -32.83
N GLU A 172 -6.59 -1.52 -32.25
CA GLU A 172 -7.54 -0.69 -32.97
C GLU A 172 -6.89 0.61 -33.48
N ASN A 173 -6.07 1.24 -32.64
CA ASN A 173 -5.34 2.46 -32.96
C ASN A 173 -3.91 2.43 -32.37
N PRO A 174 -2.91 2.12 -33.18
CA PRO A 174 -1.50 2.10 -32.71
C PRO A 174 -0.99 3.43 -32.14
N ASP A 175 -1.59 4.57 -32.53
CA ASP A 175 -1.18 5.89 -32.03
C ASP A 175 -1.53 6.07 -30.52
N ASP A 176 -2.40 5.25 -29.97
CA ASP A 176 -2.75 5.23 -28.54
C ASP A 176 -1.70 4.49 -27.68
N GLY A 177 -0.68 3.89 -28.32
CA GLY A 177 0.27 2.98 -27.67
C GLY A 177 1.04 3.59 -26.51
N GLU A 178 1.47 4.85 -26.58
CA GLU A 178 2.21 5.52 -25.53
C GLU A 178 1.34 5.69 -24.27
N GLN A 179 0.17 6.27 -24.40
CA GLN A 179 -0.75 6.45 -23.27
C GLN A 179 -1.28 5.12 -22.72
N ALA A 180 -1.47 4.11 -23.56
CA ALA A 180 -1.86 2.77 -23.13
C ALA A 180 -0.77 2.12 -22.27
N CYS A 181 0.51 2.31 -22.59
CA CYS A 181 1.62 1.86 -21.77
C CYS A 181 1.66 2.56 -20.40
N ASP A 182 1.46 3.88 -20.38
CA ASP A 182 1.42 4.64 -19.12
C ASP A 182 0.26 4.18 -18.22
N LEU A 183 -0.93 3.97 -18.78
CA LEU A 183 -2.08 3.46 -18.05
C LEU A 183 -1.88 2.00 -17.58
N LEU A 184 -1.17 1.18 -18.35
CA LEU A 184 -0.79 -0.16 -17.92
C LEU A 184 0.18 -0.10 -16.73
N MET A 185 1.12 0.84 -16.72
CA MET A 185 2.03 1.04 -15.59
C MET A 185 1.29 1.51 -14.35
N VAL A 186 0.30 2.42 -14.48
CA VAL A 186 -0.58 2.79 -13.36
C VAL A 186 -1.27 1.57 -12.77
N ALA A 187 -1.88 0.73 -13.62
CA ALA A 187 -2.51 -0.51 -13.17
C ALA A 187 -1.50 -1.46 -12.51
N LYS A 188 -0.26 -1.55 -13.03
CA LYS A 188 0.79 -2.39 -12.43
C LYS A 188 1.24 -1.88 -11.06
N TYR A 189 1.32 -0.57 -10.85
CA TYR A 189 1.60 -0.03 -9.53
C TYR A 189 0.47 -0.31 -8.53
N LEU A 190 -0.79 -0.26 -8.96
CA LEU A 190 -1.93 -0.64 -8.10
C LEU A 190 -1.90 -2.14 -7.76
N GLU A 191 -1.59 -3.01 -8.71
CA GLU A 191 -1.42 -4.45 -8.44
C GLU A 191 -0.28 -4.67 -7.42
N ARG A 192 0.86 -3.98 -7.56
CA ARG A 192 1.95 -4.05 -6.57
C ARG A 192 1.56 -3.54 -5.19
N ILE A 193 0.69 -2.54 -5.11
CA ILE A 193 0.12 -2.11 -3.83
C ILE A 193 -0.67 -3.25 -3.17
N GLY A 194 -1.45 -4.02 -3.95
CA GLY A 194 -2.11 -5.24 -3.50
C GLY A 194 -1.12 -6.28 -2.99
N ASP A 195 -0.09 -6.61 -3.77
CA ASP A 195 0.99 -7.53 -3.39
C ASP A 195 1.61 -7.15 -2.03
N HIS A 196 1.95 -5.86 -1.84
CA HIS A 196 2.52 -5.39 -0.58
C HIS A 196 1.53 -5.47 0.60
N ALA A 197 0.23 -5.21 0.37
CA ALA A 197 -0.79 -5.40 1.40
C ALA A 197 -0.97 -6.88 1.78
N THR A 198 -0.82 -7.79 0.81
CA THR A 198 -0.74 -9.24 1.03
C THR A 198 0.48 -9.60 1.89
N ASN A 199 1.67 -9.11 1.56
CA ASN A 199 2.88 -9.32 2.38
C ASN A 199 2.68 -8.82 3.82
N ILE A 200 2.08 -7.64 4.01
CA ILE A 200 1.75 -7.13 5.34
C ILE A 200 0.87 -8.13 6.09
N SER A 201 -0.16 -8.69 5.46
CA SER A 201 -1.07 -9.66 6.07
C SER A 201 -0.39 -10.99 6.40
N GLU A 202 0.56 -11.45 5.59
CA GLU A 202 1.40 -12.61 5.89
C GLU A 202 2.27 -12.38 7.13
N TRP A 203 2.85 -11.18 7.29
CA TRP A 203 3.58 -10.80 8.51
C TRP A 203 2.66 -10.71 9.73
N VAL A 204 1.41 -10.28 9.56
CA VAL A 204 0.40 -10.32 10.62
C VAL A 204 0.12 -11.75 11.05
N HIS A 205 -0.11 -12.66 10.09
CA HIS A 205 -0.29 -14.09 10.37
C HIS A 205 0.90 -14.65 11.15
N PHE A 206 2.13 -14.40 10.69
CA PHE A 206 3.35 -14.82 11.39
C PHE A 206 3.43 -14.26 12.80
N SER A 207 3.08 -13.00 13.03
CA SER A 207 3.12 -12.37 14.36
C SER A 207 2.24 -13.10 15.38
N ILE A 208 1.10 -13.62 14.92
CA ILE A 208 0.10 -14.30 15.74
C ILE A 208 0.47 -15.76 15.96
N THR A 209 0.75 -16.49 14.88
CA THR A 209 0.92 -17.96 14.90
C THR A 209 2.37 -18.38 15.12
N GLY A 210 3.34 -17.60 14.63
CA GLY A 210 4.75 -17.95 14.54
C GLY A 210 5.08 -18.80 13.31
N GLU A 211 4.14 -19.00 12.40
CA GLU A 211 4.28 -19.76 11.16
C GLU A 211 4.14 -18.82 9.97
N HIS A 212 4.90 -19.07 8.89
CA HIS A 212 4.72 -18.37 7.63
C HIS A 212 3.57 -19.01 6.83
N VAL A 213 2.90 -18.20 6.02
CA VAL A 213 1.94 -18.70 5.04
C VAL A 213 2.73 -19.42 3.95
N ASP A 214 2.37 -20.66 3.62
CA ASP A 214 2.98 -21.49 2.56
C ASP A 214 2.51 -21.07 1.17
#